data_2bf0f69a570005428a04a259bb4c4588
#
_entry.id   2bf0f69a570005428a04a259bb4c4588
#
_cell.length_a   1.000
_cell.length_b   1.000
_cell.length_c   1.000
_cell.angle_alpha   90.00
_cell.angle_beta   90.00
_cell.angle_gamma   90.00
#
_symmetry.space_group_name_H-M   'P 1'
#
loop_
_entity.id
_entity.type
_entity.pdbx_description
1 polymer ?
#
loop_
_entity_poly.entity_id
_entity_poly.type
_entity_poly.pdbx_seq_one_letter_code
_entity_poly.pdbx_strand_id
1 'polypeptide(L)'
;MSVHVAVDIGASSGRVIVAEFEDNRFEVNEVHRFKNGFHQVDGHDRWNIDELFENILIGLAKVKERGVEECTLGIDTWAVDYVLVKDGEKLGHPIAYRDSRTQKGVENVFAKISKEDIYSKTGIQFLPFNTVFQYASEENEVLRNAEKSLLIPDYLAYQLTGVMVAEETNASTTQLLNPHHKTYDVELLEIAGVAPHQLPELVAAGTYIVEVTEELRTAYNLPVTHVYAVATHDTASAVVGVPATDEHFAYISSGTWSLIGTELKEVLITAETQKQNYTNEWGAYETIRFLKNITGMWSIQEIARMLDYQYSYQEMAEAAK
;
A
#
# COMPACT_ATOMS: atom_id res chain seq x y z
N MET A 1 -18.27 14.45 -19.58
CA MET A 1 -17.24 14.70 -18.56
C MET A 1 -17.22 13.52 -17.62
N SER A 2 -16.09 12.84 -17.45
CA SER A 2 -15.91 11.80 -16.45
C SER A 2 -15.10 12.36 -15.29
N VAL A 3 -15.52 12.04 -14.07
CA VAL A 3 -14.85 12.50 -12.84
C VAL A 3 -14.26 11.29 -12.13
N HIS A 4 -12.97 11.35 -11.86
CA HIS A 4 -12.22 10.33 -11.18
C HIS A 4 -11.61 10.89 -9.90
N VAL A 5 -11.74 10.17 -8.80
CA VAL A 5 -11.18 10.54 -7.51
C VAL A 5 -10.06 9.58 -7.16
N ALA A 6 -8.90 10.10 -6.83
CA ALA A 6 -7.79 9.34 -6.29
C ALA A 6 -7.55 9.73 -4.83
N VAL A 7 -7.40 8.72 -3.97
CA VAL A 7 -6.97 8.88 -2.59
C VAL A 7 -5.57 8.27 -2.47
N ASP A 8 -4.56 9.14 -2.33
CA ASP A 8 -3.16 8.76 -2.22
C ASP A 8 -2.69 9.03 -0.78
N ILE A 9 -2.38 7.97 -0.04
CA ILE A 9 -2.00 8.04 1.37
C ILE A 9 -0.59 7.49 1.56
N GLY A 10 0.36 8.39 1.72
CA GLY A 10 1.73 8.02 2.13
C GLY A 10 1.91 7.98 3.64
N ALA A 11 3.08 7.56 4.09
CA ALA A 11 3.42 7.42 5.51
C ALA A 11 3.43 8.74 6.32
N SER A 12 3.42 9.91 5.66
CA SER A 12 3.48 11.21 6.33
C SER A 12 2.31 12.14 6.01
N SER A 13 1.59 11.89 4.94
CA SER A 13 0.44 12.70 4.51
C SER A 13 -0.43 11.92 3.54
N GLY A 14 -1.71 12.29 3.48
CA GLY A 14 -2.63 11.83 2.46
C GLY A 14 -3.28 12.98 1.72
N ARG A 15 -3.85 12.68 0.56
CA ARG A 15 -4.56 13.64 -0.27
C ARG A 15 -5.72 12.99 -1.01
N VAL A 16 -6.74 13.78 -1.26
CA VAL A 16 -7.85 13.43 -2.15
C VAL A 16 -7.76 14.35 -3.36
N ILE A 17 -7.70 13.75 -4.53
CA ILE A 17 -7.46 14.42 -5.80
C ILE A 17 -8.63 14.12 -6.72
N VAL A 18 -9.15 15.15 -7.38
CA VAL A 18 -10.15 15.01 -8.45
C VAL A 18 -9.46 15.18 -9.78
N ALA A 19 -9.67 14.23 -10.66
CA ALA A 19 -9.25 14.28 -12.04
C ALA A 19 -10.48 14.36 -12.94
N GLU A 20 -10.54 15.37 -13.78
CA GLU A 20 -11.62 15.63 -14.74
C GLU A 20 -11.08 15.47 -16.15
N PHE A 21 -11.78 14.67 -16.97
CA PHE A 21 -11.40 14.47 -18.35
C PHE A 21 -12.53 14.92 -19.27
N GLU A 22 -12.29 15.94 -20.06
CA GLU A 22 -13.21 16.49 -21.04
C GLU A 22 -12.45 17.05 -22.24
N ASP A 23 -12.94 16.85 -23.46
CA ASP A 23 -12.38 17.39 -24.70
C ASP A 23 -10.86 17.19 -24.87
N ASN A 24 -10.35 16.01 -24.52
CA ASN A 24 -8.91 15.70 -24.51
C ASN A 24 -8.08 16.57 -23.52
N ARG A 25 -8.72 17.21 -22.56
CA ARG A 25 -8.04 17.90 -21.46
C ARG A 25 -8.19 17.09 -20.20
N PHE A 26 -7.10 17.01 -19.47
CA PHE A 26 -7.02 16.35 -18.18
C PHE A 26 -6.67 17.39 -17.13
N GLU A 27 -7.60 17.67 -16.23
CA GLU A 27 -7.39 18.58 -15.12
C GLU A 27 -7.32 17.80 -13.81
N VAL A 28 -6.33 18.12 -12.99
CA VAL A 28 -6.09 17.47 -11.70
C VAL A 28 -6.10 18.51 -10.60
N ASN A 29 -6.97 18.34 -9.62
CA ASN A 29 -7.15 19.25 -8.50
C ASN A 29 -7.09 18.51 -7.17
N GLU A 30 -6.19 18.92 -6.28
CA GLU A 30 -6.20 18.48 -4.90
C GLU A 30 -7.36 19.16 -4.16
N VAL A 31 -8.30 18.37 -3.61
CA VAL A 31 -9.48 18.89 -2.91
C VAL A 31 -9.36 18.75 -1.40
N HIS A 32 -8.52 17.82 -0.93
CA HIS A 32 -8.26 17.65 0.48
C HIS A 32 -6.86 17.13 0.72
N ARG A 33 -6.19 17.65 1.75
CA ARG A 33 -4.89 17.18 2.24
C ARG A 33 -4.93 17.03 3.74
N PHE A 34 -4.30 15.97 4.24
CA PHE A 34 -4.20 15.69 5.67
C PHE A 34 -2.83 15.13 6.03
N LYS A 35 -2.49 15.22 7.31
CA LYS A 35 -1.29 14.60 7.85
C LYS A 35 -1.55 13.13 8.13
N ASN A 36 -0.51 12.32 8.02
CA ASN A 36 -0.50 10.93 8.46
C ASN A 36 0.74 10.68 9.32
N GLY A 37 0.67 9.69 10.18
CA GLY A 37 1.75 9.28 11.05
C GLY A 37 1.27 8.22 12.02
N PHE A 38 2.20 7.53 12.64
CA PHE A 38 1.89 6.57 13.70
C PHE A 38 2.12 7.19 15.07
N HIS A 39 1.41 6.66 16.06
CA HIS A 39 1.47 7.07 17.46
C HIS A 39 1.73 5.87 18.36
N GLN A 40 2.37 6.10 19.50
CA GLN A 40 2.56 5.06 20.50
C GLN A 40 1.23 4.75 21.22
N VAL A 41 0.75 3.51 21.07
CA VAL A 41 -0.45 2.98 21.71
C VAL A 41 -0.14 1.58 22.20
N ASP A 42 -0.33 1.31 23.50
CA ASP A 42 -0.11 0.00 24.13
C ASP A 42 1.28 -0.60 23.84
N GLY A 43 2.31 0.26 23.80
CA GLY A 43 3.69 -0.15 23.58
C GLY A 43 4.08 -0.38 22.13
N HIS A 44 3.20 -0.10 21.17
CA HIS A 44 3.41 -0.24 19.74
C HIS A 44 3.23 1.06 18.99
N ASP A 45 3.95 1.22 17.88
CA ASP A 45 3.70 2.26 16.89
C ASP A 45 2.47 1.86 16.06
N ARG A 46 1.37 2.62 16.13
CA ARG A 46 0.11 2.33 15.44
C ARG A 46 -0.34 3.46 14.54
N TRP A 47 -0.89 3.12 13.38
CA TRP A 47 -1.60 4.05 12.51
C TRP A 47 -3.01 4.31 13.04
N ASN A 48 -3.49 5.54 12.96
CA ASN A 48 -4.88 5.85 13.25
C ASN A 48 -5.74 5.64 11.99
N ILE A 49 -6.16 4.39 11.75
CA ILE A 49 -6.91 4.02 10.55
C ILE A 49 -8.28 4.70 10.48
N ASP A 50 -8.90 5.05 11.62
CA ASP A 50 -10.18 5.75 11.64
C ASP A 50 -10.02 7.19 11.14
N GLU A 51 -8.97 7.87 11.54
CA GLU A 51 -8.66 9.22 11.06
C GLU A 51 -8.39 9.22 9.54
N LEU A 52 -7.74 8.19 9.01
CA LEU A 52 -7.56 8.04 7.57
C LEU A 52 -8.90 7.89 6.86
N PHE A 53 -9.79 7.05 7.38
CA PHE A 53 -11.12 6.85 6.83
C PHE A 53 -11.97 8.13 6.89
N GLU A 54 -11.97 8.84 8.01
CA GLU A 54 -12.66 10.13 8.16
C GLU A 54 -12.17 11.16 7.13
N ASN A 55 -10.86 11.23 6.88
CA ASN A 55 -10.29 12.14 5.88
C ASN A 55 -10.70 11.77 4.44
N ILE A 56 -10.90 10.49 4.13
CA ILE A 56 -11.46 10.07 2.85
C ILE A 56 -12.90 10.59 2.72
N LEU A 57 -13.73 10.41 3.74
CA LEU A 57 -15.12 10.88 3.74
C LEU A 57 -15.20 12.41 3.59
N ILE A 58 -14.35 13.17 4.31
CA ILE A 58 -14.23 14.63 4.17
C ILE A 58 -13.85 15.00 2.73
N GLY A 59 -12.90 14.30 2.15
CA GLY A 59 -12.48 14.52 0.76
C GLY A 59 -13.62 14.29 -0.23
N LEU A 60 -14.35 13.17 -0.10
CA LEU A 60 -15.50 12.85 -0.96
C LEU A 60 -16.65 13.86 -0.79
N ALA A 61 -16.92 14.34 0.43
CA ALA A 61 -17.90 15.38 0.67
C ALA A 61 -17.52 16.69 -0.07
N LYS A 62 -16.23 17.07 -0.06
CA LYS A 62 -15.73 18.21 -0.83
C LYS A 62 -15.86 18.01 -2.34
N VAL A 63 -15.73 16.78 -2.84
CA VAL A 63 -16.02 16.45 -4.24
C VAL A 63 -17.50 16.72 -4.56
N LYS A 64 -18.40 16.31 -3.68
CA LYS A 64 -19.85 16.60 -3.82
C LYS A 64 -20.17 18.09 -3.79
N GLU A 65 -19.52 18.86 -2.90
CA GLU A 65 -19.66 20.32 -2.81
C GLU A 65 -19.24 21.05 -4.10
N ARG A 66 -18.39 20.46 -4.92
CA ARG A 66 -18.01 20.98 -6.24
C ARG A 66 -19.07 20.72 -7.32
N GLY A 67 -20.19 20.09 -6.96
CA GLY A 67 -21.29 19.77 -7.88
C GLY A 67 -21.12 18.43 -8.60
N VAL A 68 -20.19 17.57 -8.16
CA VAL A 68 -20.01 16.23 -8.69
C VAL A 68 -21.07 15.31 -8.09
N GLU A 69 -21.96 14.79 -8.92
CA GLU A 69 -23.02 13.88 -8.50
C GLU A 69 -22.58 12.42 -8.52
N GLU A 70 -21.66 12.08 -9.44
CA GLU A 70 -21.18 10.71 -9.66
C GLU A 70 -19.70 10.72 -10.04
N CYS A 71 -18.92 9.78 -9.47
CA CYS A 71 -17.50 9.65 -9.75
C CYS A 71 -17.01 8.21 -9.57
N THR A 72 -15.80 7.91 -10.06
CA THR A 72 -15.05 6.71 -9.68
C THR A 72 -14.06 7.03 -8.58
N LEU A 73 -13.67 6.03 -7.78
CA LEU A 73 -12.71 6.16 -6.70
C LEU A 73 -11.68 5.03 -6.76
N GLY A 74 -10.41 5.39 -6.67
CA GLY A 74 -9.30 4.50 -6.36
C GLY A 74 -8.53 4.96 -5.12
N ILE A 75 -8.05 4.01 -4.34
CA ILE A 75 -7.27 4.26 -3.12
C ILE A 75 -5.93 3.55 -3.24
N ASP A 76 -4.84 4.27 -3.08
CA ASP A 76 -3.51 3.68 -2.90
C ASP A 76 -2.86 4.16 -1.61
N THR A 77 -2.03 3.32 -1.04
CA THR A 77 -1.30 3.60 0.21
C THR A 77 0.10 2.99 0.18
N TRP A 78 0.85 3.22 1.27
CA TRP A 78 2.06 2.43 1.54
C TRP A 78 1.70 0.94 1.66
N ALA A 79 2.69 0.09 1.47
CA ALA A 79 2.54 -1.36 1.48
C ALA A 79 2.77 -2.01 2.86
N VAL A 80 2.65 -3.31 2.91
CA VAL A 80 3.00 -4.28 3.96
C VAL A 80 2.19 -4.27 5.24
N ASP A 81 1.55 -3.17 5.61
CA ASP A 81 0.73 -3.08 6.83
C ASP A 81 -0.70 -3.55 6.60
N TYR A 82 -1.32 -4.07 7.65
CA TYR A 82 -2.64 -4.71 7.58
C TYR A 82 -3.50 -4.40 8.79
N VAL A 83 -4.80 -4.61 8.62
CA VAL A 83 -5.83 -4.56 9.66
C VAL A 83 -6.42 -5.95 9.86
N LEU A 84 -6.44 -6.43 11.09
CA LEU A 84 -7.14 -7.66 11.47
C LEU A 84 -8.60 -7.36 11.76
N VAL A 85 -9.50 -8.16 11.19
CA VAL A 85 -10.96 -7.97 11.25
C VAL A 85 -11.62 -9.20 11.84
N LYS A 86 -12.64 -8.97 12.68
CA LYS A 86 -13.54 -9.97 13.21
C LYS A 86 -14.95 -9.39 13.32
N ASP A 87 -15.97 -10.17 12.98
CA ASP A 87 -17.37 -9.75 13.01
C ASP A 87 -17.62 -8.43 12.25
N GLY A 88 -16.86 -8.20 11.16
CA GLY A 88 -16.90 -6.99 10.37
C GLY A 88 -16.14 -5.79 10.93
N GLU A 89 -15.62 -5.87 12.16
CA GLU A 89 -14.94 -4.79 12.87
C GLU A 89 -13.43 -5.06 13.00
N LYS A 90 -12.62 -3.98 13.02
CA LYS A 90 -11.18 -4.12 13.30
C LYS A 90 -10.93 -4.59 14.74
N LEU A 91 -9.97 -5.46 14.92
CA LEU A 91 -9.51 -5.88 16.26
C LEU A 91 -8.66 -4.82 16.96
N GLY A 92 -8.23 -3.81 16.24
CA GLY A 92 -7.44 -2.69 16.73
C GLY A 92 -6.84 -1.87 15.61
N HIS A 93 -6.20 -0.77 15.95
CA HIS A 93 -5.44 0.01 14.97
C HIS A 93 -4.24 -0.78 14.45
N PRO A 94 -3.94 -0.74 13.14
CA PRO A 94 -2.81 -1.46 12.55
C PRO A 94 -1.48 -1.02 13.15
N ILE A 95 -0.60 -1.99 13.41
CA ILE A 95 0.74 -1.72 13.87
C ILE A 95 1.60 -1.30 12.67
N ALA A 96 2.36 -0.21 12.83
CA ALA A 96 3.18 0.32 11.76
C ALA A 96 4.38 -0.59 11.45
N TYR A 97 4.75 -0.70 10.19
CA TYR A 97 5.89 -1.53 9.73
C TYR A 97 7.23 -1.16 10.38
N ARG A 98 7.34 0.04 10.96
CA ARG A 98 8.54 0.49 11.69
C ARG A 98 8.57 0.07 13.15
N ASP A 99 7.52 -0.59 13.66
CA ASP A 99 7.49 -1.12 15.01
C ASP A 99 8.59 -2.17 15.21
N SER A 100 9.22 -2.14 16.37
CA SER A 100 10.36 -3.02 16.69
C SER A 100 9.98 -4.50 16.83
N ARG A 101 8.68 -4.85 16.91
CA ARG A 101 8.19 -6.22 17.04
C ARG A 101 8.64 -7.15 15.91
N THR A 102 8.86 -6.59 14.71
CA THR A 102 9.22 -7.36 13.52
C THR A 102 10.54 -8.11 13.65
N GLN A 103 11.44 -7.66 14.52
CA GLN A 103 12.69 -8.39 14.79
C GLN A 103 12.42 -9.82 15.26
N LYS A 104 11.46 -10.00 16.17
CA LYS A 104 11.04 -11.33 16.64
C LYS A 104 10.41 -12.16 15.50
N GLY A 105 9.64 -11.54 14.64
CA GLY A 105 9.04 -12.18 13.46
C GLY A 105 10.10 -12.72 12.50
N VAL A 106 11.15 -11.94 12.24
CA VAL A 106 12.30 -12.38 11.43
C VAL A 106 12.96 -13.62 12.01
N GLU A 107 13.22 -13.65 13.33
CA GLU A 107 13.78 -14.81 14.03
C GLU A 107 12.86 -16.02 13.91
N ASN A 108 11.55 -15.85 14.13
CA ASN A 108 10.56 -16.92 14.06
C ASN A 108 10.47 -17.55 12.67
N VAL A 109 10.50 -16.74 11.62
CA VAL A 109 10.44 -17.21 10.23
C VAL A 109 11.74 -17.93 9.86
N PHE A 110 12.90 -17.32 10.11
CA PHE A 110 14.18 -17.94 9.73
C PHE A 110 14.57 -19.16 10.57
N ALA A 111 13.89 -19.41 11.69
CA ALA A 111 13.97 -20.70 12.39
C ALA A 111 13.30 -21.86 11.63
N LYS A 112 12.42 -21.57 10.65
CA LYS A 112 11.62 -22.56 9.91
C LYS A 112 11.99 -22.67 8.44
N ILE A 113 12.45 -21.58 7.80
CA ILE A 113 12.77 -21.52 6.37
C ILE A 113 13.96 -20.60 6.13
N SER A 114 14.82 -20.91 5.15
CA SER A 114 15.96 -20.06 4.81
C SER A 114 15.55 -18.80 4.07
N LYS A 115 16.38 -17.77 4.12
CA LYS A 115 16.20 -16.53 3.34
C LYS A 115 16.21 -16.82 1.83
N GLU A 116 17.06 -17.75 1.42
CA GLU A 116 17.22 -18.22 0.05
C GLU A 116 15.93 -18.87 -0.47
N ASP A 117 15.33 -19.74 0.35
CA ASP A 117 14.09 -20.45 -0.01
C ASP A 117 12.90 -19.50 -0.12
N ILE A 118 12.76 -18.55 0.82
CA ILE A 118 11.71 -17.52 0.73
C ILE A 118 11.86 -16.71 -0.57
N TYR A 119 13.09 -16.25 -0.88
CA TYR A 119 13.33 -15.47 -2.09
C TYR A 119 13.05 -16.30 -3.35
N SER A 120 13.45 -17.55 -3.39
CA SER A 120 13.17 -18.44 -4.52
C SER A 120 11.69 -18.66 -4.79
N LYS A 121 10.85 -18.61 -3.74
CA LYS A 121 9.40 -18.75 -3.81
C LYS A 121 8.68 -17.46 -4.22
N THR A 122 9.17 -16.31 -3.78
CA THR A 122 8.43 -15.05 -3.88
C THR A 122 9.09 -14.02 -4.79
N GLY A 123 10.41 -14.07 -4.94
CA GLY A 123 11.19 -13.04 -5.62
C GLY A 123 11.25 -11.70 -4.89
N ILE A 124 10.71 -11.62 -3.68
CA ILE A 124 10.63 -10.37 -2.90
C ILE A 124 11.89 -10.17 -2.08
N GLN A 125 12.47 -8.97 -2.16
CA GLN A 125 13.63 -8.60 -1.38
C GLN A 125 13.39 -8.75 0.12
N PHE A 126 14.41 -9.11 0.86
CA PHE A 126 14.34 -9.13 2.31
C PHE A 126 14.31 -7.70 2.88
N LEU A 127 13.23 -7.41 3.57
CA LEU A 127 13.10 -6.26 4.46
C LEU A 127 12.49 -6.76 5.77
N PRO A 128 13.03 -6.39 6.95
CA PRO A 128 12.60 -6.96 8.22
C PRO A 128 11.15 -6.67 8.56
N PHE A 129 10.52 -5.77 7.85
CA PHE A 129 9.15 -5.34 8.02
C PHE A 129 8.16 -5.89 6.98
N ASN A 130 8.58 -6.80 6.08
CA ASN A 130 7.63 -7.46 5.18
C ASN A 130 6.54 -8.17 5.98
N THR A 131 5.33 -8.24 5.43
CA THR A 131 4.14 -8.73 6.14
C THR A 131 4.31 -10.14 6.70
N VAL A 132 5.06 -11.01 6.01
CA VAL A 132 5.40 -12.37 6.52
C VAL A 132 6.03 -12.32 7.90
N PHE A 133 6.92 -11.35 8.16
CA PHE A 133 7.56 -11.18 9.46
C PHE A 133 6.65 -10.49 10.47
N GLN A 134 5.81 -9.56 10.01
CA GLN A 134 4.81 -8.91 10.85
C GLN A 134 3.82 -9.94 11.39
N TYR A 135 3.25 -10.82 10.56
CA TYR A 135 2.37 -11.90 11.02
C TYR A 135 3.08 -12.84 11.99
N ALA A 136 4.32 -13.25 11.68
CA ALA A 136 5.10 -14.12 12.55
C ALA A 136 5.52 -13.47 13.89
N SER A 137 5.32 -12.16 14.05
CA SER A 137 5.51 -11.42 15.31
C SER A 137 4.23 -11.22 16.11
N GLU A 138 3.04 -11.47 15.50
CA GLU A 138 1.77 -11.37 16.20
C GLU A 138 1.64 -12.41 17.32
N GLU A 139 0.86 -12.07 18.32
CA GLU A 139 0.44 -13.07 19.30
C GLU A 139 -0.49 -14.10 18.63
N ASN A 140 -0.19 -15.37 18.81
CA ASN A 140 -0.97 -16.47 18.19
C ASN A 140 -2.47 -16.38 18.46
N GLU A 141 -2.87 -15.86 19.61
CA GLU A 141 -4.26 -15.69 19.98
C GLU A 141 -4.94 -14.59 19.16
N VAL A 142 -4.25 -13.49 18.89
CA VAL A 142 -4.76 -12.36 18.08
C VAL A 142 -4.99 -12.81 16.64
N LEU A 143 -4.02 -13.50 16.02
CA LEU A 143 -4.17 -14.05 14.67
C LEU A 143 -5.31 -15.07 14.58
N ARG A 144 -5.39 -16.01 15.53
CA ARG A 144 -6.46 -17.03 15.52
C ARG A 144 -7.84 -16.43 15.73
N ASN A 145 -7.93 -15.29 16.41
CA ASN A 145 -9.19 -14.60 16.65
C ASN A 145 -9.66 -13.79 15.44
N ALA A 146 -8.77 -13.42 14.54
CA ALA A 146 -9.11 -12.69 13.33
C ALA A 146 -9.80 -13.60 12.30
N GLU A 147 -10.86 -13.11 11.69
CA GLU A 147 -11.54 -13.78 10.57
C GLU A 147 -10.92 -13.39 9.24
N LYS A 148 -10.49 -12.14 9.12
CA LYS A 148 -9.86 -11.57 7.94
C LYS A 148 -8.68 -10.68 8.30
N SER A 149 -7.75 -10.59 7.37
CA SER A 149 -6.66 -9.62 7.37
C SER A 149 -6.67 -8.90 6.02
N LEU A 150 -6.76 -7.58 6.06
CA LEU A 150 -6.78 -6.72 4.87
C LEU A 150 -5.60 -5.76 4.91
N LEU A 151 -4.93 -5.55 3.79
CA LEU A 151 -3.96 -4.47 3.67
C LEU A 151 -4.65 -3.12 3.81
N ILE A 152 -3.91 -2.09 4.14
CA ILE A 152 -4.48 -0.78 4.49
C ILE A 152 -5.46 -0.26 3.42
N PRO A 153 -5.12 -0.19 2.12
CA PRO A 153 -6.04 0.33 1.10
C PRO A 153 -7.27 -0.57 0.91
N ASP A 154 -7.09 -1.89 1.01
CA ASP A 154 -8.19 -2.86 0.91
C ASP A 154 -9.16 -2.72 2.09
N TYR A 155 -8.63 -2.46 3.30
CA TYR A 155 -9.47 -2.19 4.48
C TYR A 155 -10.25 -0.88 4.33
N LEU A 156 -9.63 0.18 3.83
CA LEU A 156 -10.31 1.46 3.59
C LEU A 156 -11.40 1.33 2.52
N ALA A 157 -11.14 0.56 1.45
CA ALA A 157 -12.14 0.24 0.44
C ALA A 157 -13.28 -0.62 1.03
N TYR A 158 -12.96 -1.60 1.89
CA TYR A 158 -13.95 -2.39 2.62
C TYR A 158 -14.85 -1.52 3.49
N GLN A 159 -14.30 -0.56 4.24
CA GLN A 159 -15.09 0.36 5.07
C GLN A 159 -16.08 1.20 4.23
N LEU A 160 -15.74 1.53 2.99
CA LEU A 160 -16.64 2.26 2.08
C LEU A 160 -17.72 1.38 1.45
N THR A 161 -17.40 0.11 1.21
CA THR A 161 -18.19 -0.75 0.31
C THR A 161 -18.84 -1.96 0.99
N GLY A 162 -18.30 -2.41 2.12
CA GLY A 162 -18.66 -3.68 2.75
C GLY A 162 -18.08 -4.91 2.07
N VAL A 163 -17.26 -4.75 1.00
CA VAL A 163 -16.69 -5.87 0.22
C VAL A 163 -15.20 -6.02 0.51
N MET A 164 -14.77 -7.23 0.83
CA MET A 164 -13.37 -7.55 1.14
C MET A 164 -12.69 -8.20 -0.05
N VAL A 165 -11.69 -7.54 -0.59
CA VAL A 165 -10.78 -8.05 -1.64
C VAL A 165 -9.34 -7.75 -1.24
N ALA A 166 -8.36 -8.37 -1.90
CA ALA A 166 -6.94 -8.07 -1.77
C ALA A 166 -6.39 -7.74 -3.16
N GLU A 167 -5.88 -6.52 -3.35
CA GLU A 167 -5.34 -6.13 -4.65
C GLU A 167 -3.91 -6.64 -4.83
N GLU A 168 -3.63 -7.22 -5.99
CA GLU A 168 -2.43 -8.00 -6.29
C GLU A 168 -1.12 -7.20 -6.15
N THR A 169 -1.07 -5.92 -6.54
CA THR A 169 0.17 -5.14 -6.52
C THR A 169 0.65 -4.89 -5.09
N ASN A 170 -0.28 -4.62 -4.18
CA ASN A 170 0.03 -4.45 -2.76
C ASN A 170 0.24 -5.82 -2.08
N ALA A 171 -0.62 -6.80 -2.35
CA ALA A 171 -0.49 -8.14 -1.80
C ALA A 171 0.86 -8.78 -2.14
N SER A 172 1.43 -8.49 -3.33
CA SER A 172 2.74 -9.02 -3.74
C SER A 172 3.89 -8.56 -2.83
N THR A 173 3.78 -7.39 -2.20
CA THR A 173 4.81 -6.85 -1.30
C THR A 173 4.95 -7.63 0.01
N THR A 174 3.93 -8.42 0.35
CA THR A 174 3.83 -9.14 1.63
C THR A 174 4.88 -10.24 1.83
N GLN A 175 5.54 -10.67 0.75
CA GLN A 175 6.43 -11.83 0.73
C GLN A 175 5.69 -13.15 1.04
N LEU A 176 4.40 -13.23 0.68
CA LEU A 176 3.53 -14.39 0.87
C LEU A 176 2.98 -14.95 -0.44
N LEU A 177 3.18 -14.25 -1.58
CA LEU A 177 2.68 -14.67 -2.88
C LEU A 177 3.75 -15.42 -3.67
N ASN A 178 3.30 -16.46 -4.38
CA ASN A 178 4.12 -17.20 -5.34
C ASN A 178 3.82 -16.69 -6.76
N PRO A 179 4.75 -15.99 -7.44
CA PRO A 179 4.49 -15.39 -8.74
C PRO A 179 4.33 -16.42 -9.86
N HIS A 180 4.84 -17.65 -9.69
CA HIS A 180 4.68 -18.71 -10.68
C HIS A 180 3.26 -19.30 -10.69
N HIS A 181 2.59 -19.29 -9.54
CA HIS A 181 1.23 -19.79 -9.36
C HIS A 181 0.18 -18.68 -9.28
N LYS A 182 0.61 -17.42 -9.23
CA LYS A 182 -0.24 -16.23 -9.05
C LYS A 182 -1.22 -16.36 -7.88
N THR A 183 -0.72 -16.87 -6.75
CA THR A 183 -1.52 -17.09 -5.53
C THR A 183 -0.64 -17.04 -4.29
N TYR A 184 -1.27 -17.06 -3.14
CA TYR A 184 -0.57 -17.20 -1.85
C TYR A 184 0.18 -18.54 -1.76
N ASP A 185 1.40 -18.51 -1.24
CA ASP A 185 2.19 -19.71 -0.95
C ASP A 185 1.75 -20.29 0.40
N VAL A 186 1.15 -21.47 0.37
CA VAL A 186 0.56 -22.11 1.57
C VAL A 186 1.61 -22.38 2.65
N GLU A 187 2.83 -22.78 2.27
CA GLU A 187 3.91 -23.02 3.23
C GLU A 187 4.33 -21.71 3.93
N LEU A 188 4.43 -20.61 3.19
CA LEU A 188 4.75 -19.31 3.78
C LEU A 188 3.63 -18.80 4.70
N LEU A 189 2.36 -19.03 4.33
CA LEU A 189 1.23 -18.73 5.22
C LEU A 189 1.30 -19.51 6.52
N GLU A 190 1.57 -20.82 6.46
CA GLU A 190 1.73 -21.66 7.65
C GLU A 190 2.89 -21.18 8.53
N ILE A 191 4.03 -20.86 7.92
CA ILE A 191 5.21 -20.33 8.62
C ILE A 191 4.88 -19.00 9.32
N ALA A 192 4.14 -18.11 8.66
CA ALA A 192 3.71 -16.82 9.19
C ALA A 192 2.60 -16.95 10.26
N GLY A 193 1.91 -18.09 10.33
CA GLY A 193 0.82 -18.35 11.27
C GLY A 193 -0.55 -17.85 10.82
N VAL A 194 -0.73 -17.59 9.51
CA VAL A 194 -1.97 -17.11 8.90
C VAL A 194 -2.64 -18.24 8.11
N ALA A 195 -3.93 -18.43 8.32
CA ALA A 195 -4.69 -19.42 7.55
C ALA A 195 -5.17 -18.83 6.21
N PRO A 196 -5.21 -19.61 5.12
CA PRO A 196 -5.61 -19.11 3.81
C PRO A 196 -6.99 -18.41 3.78
N HIS A 197 -7.94 -18.89 4.59
CA HIS A 197 -9.29 -18.30 4.67
C HIS A 197 -9.33 -16.90 5.31
N GLN A 198 -8.28 -16.51 6.02
CA GLN A 198 -8.15 -15.19 6.64
C GLN A 198 -7.76 -14.10 5.61
N LEU A 199 -7.24 -14.51 4.46
CA LEU A 199 -6.91 -13.58 3.37
C LEU A 199 -8.07 -13.48 2.39
N PRO A 200 -8.42 -12.26 1.92
CA PRO A 200 -9.41 -12.08 0.89
C PRO A 200 -8.98 -12.68 -0.47
N GLU A 201 -9.93 -12.77 -1.40
CA GLU A 201 -9.65 -13.12 -2.78
C GLU A 201 -8.75 -12.06 -3.43
N LEU A 202 -7.75 -12.52 -4.21
CA LEU A 202 -6.89 -11.64 -4.99
C LEU A 202 -7.64 -11.09 -6.19
N VAL A 203 -7.51 -9.78 -6.42
CA VAL A 203 -8.08 -9.10 -7.58
C VAL A 203 -7.02 -8.27 -8.29
N ALA A 204 -7.10 -8.19 -9.60
CA ALA A 204 -6.19 -7.37 -10.40
C ALA A 204 -6.53 -5.88 -10.29
N ALA A 205 -5.53 -5.02 -10.50
CA ALA A 205 -5.73 -3.58 -10.65
C ALA A 205 -6.71 -3.29 -11.79
N GLY A 206 -7.65 -2.37 -11.57
CA GLY A 206 -8.75 -2.03 -12.49
C GLY A 206 -10.06 -2.79 -12.21
N THR A 207 -10.08 -3.71 -11.26
CA THR A 207 -11.30 -4.46 -10.90
C THR A 207 -12.31 -3.53 -10.23
N TYR A 208 -13.53 -3.50 -10.75
CA TYR A 208 -14.66 -2.83 -10.09
C TYR A 208 -15.07 -3.62 -8.84
N ILE A 209 -15.13 -2.96 -7.71
CA ILE A 209 -15.54 -3.58 -6.44
C ILE A 209 -17.07 -3.45 -6.30
N VAL A 210 -17.54 -2.26 -5.97
CA VAL A 210 -18.96 -1.88 -5.87
C VAL A 210 -19.05 -0.38 -5.57
N GLU A 211 -20.23 0.17 -5.46
CA GLU A 211 -20.45 1.54 -4.99
C GLU A 211 -20.23 1.70 -3.50
N VAL A 212 -19.86 2.91 -3.07
CA VAL A 212 -19.93 3.32 -1.66
C VAL A 212 -21.35 3.12 -1.14
N THR A 213 -21.49 2.56 0.05
CA THR A 213 -22.80 2.21 0.62
C THR A 213 -23.74 3.41 0.69
N GLU A 214 -25.04 3.18 0.52
CA GLU A 214 -26.07 4.24 0.61
C GLU A 214 -26.09 4.89 1.99
N GLU A 215 -25.79 4.12 3.03
CA GLU A 215 -25.72 4.61 4.41
C GLU A 215 -24.65 5.71 4.54
N LEU A 216 -23.44 5.45 4.08
CA LEU A 216 -22.36 6.43 4.10
C LEU A 216 -22.65 7.63 3.19
N ARG A 217 -23.16 7.38 1.99
CA ARG A 217 -23.52 8.46 1.05
C ARG A 217 -24.53 9.42 1.66
N THR A 218 -25.53 8.89 2.36
CA THR A 218 -26.56 9.70 3.02
C THR A 218 -26.01 10.41 4.26
N ALA A 219 -25.26 9.70 5.12
CA ALA A 219 -24.77 10.24 6.38
C ALA A 219 -23.75 11.39 6.17
N TYR A 220 -22.94 11.30 5.13
CA TYR A 220 -21.84 12.24 4.85
C TYR A 220 -22.07 13.12 3.63
N ASN A 221 -23.25 13.05 2.99
CA ASN A 221 -23.57 13.79 1.76
C ASN A 221 -22.52 13.58 0.65
N LEU A 222 -22.26 12.32 0.29
CA LEU A 222 -21.27 11.95 -0.70
C LEU A 222 -21.88 11.80 -2.10
N PRO A 223 -21.09 11.92 -3.19
CA PRO A 223 -21.54 11.57 -4.53
C PRO A 223 -21.78 10.06 -4.66
N VAL A 224 -22.52 9.63 -5.68
CA VAL A 224 -22.50 8.23 -6.10
C VAL A 224 -21.08 7.89 -6.51
N THR A 225 -20.46 6.96 -5.80
CA THR A 225 -19.01 6.70 -5.94
C THR A 225 -18.77 5.23 -6.23
N HIS A 226 -18.27 4.96 -7.42
CA HIS A 226 -17.90 3.61 -7.87
C HIS A 226 -16.45 3.30 -7.49
N VAL A 227 -16.26 2.34 -6.59
CA VAL A 227 -14.93 1.99 -6.06
C VAL A 227 -14.27 0.93 -6.94
N TYR A 228 -13.03 1.20 -7.32
CA TYR A 228 -12.19 0.28 -8.08
C TYR A 228 -10.94 -0.09 -7.27
N ALA A 229 -10.54 -1.34 -7.32
CA ALA A 229 -9.20 -1.75 -6.92
C ALA A 229 -8.22 -1.22 -7.97
N VAL A 230 -7.57 -0.10 -7.68
CA VAL A 230 -6.44 0.41 -8.50
C VAL A 230 -5.18 -0.37 -8.15
N ALA A 231 -4.03 -0.05 -8.71
CA ALA A 231 -2.76 -0.54 -8.18
C ALA A 231 -2.55 0.06 -6.77
N THR A 232 -2.98 -0.66 -5.72
CA THR A 232 -3.15 -0.10 -4.38
C THR A 232 -1.86 0.14 -3.60
N HIS A 233 -0.72 -0.38 -4.09
CA HIS A 233 0.60 0.06 -3.63
C HIS A 233 0.97 1.39 -4.31
N ASP A 234 1.21 2.46 -3.53
CA ASP A 234 1.51 3.82 -4.00
C ASP A 234 2.56 3.86 -5.13
N THR A 235 3.63 3.08 -4.98
CA THR A 235 4.66 2.95 -6.02
C THR A 235 4.14 2.24 -7.28
N ALA A 236 3.23 1.28 -7.16
CA ALA A 236 2.62 0.64 -8.33
C ALA A 236 1.74 1.62 -9.10
N SER A 237 0.93 2.40 -8.39
CA SER A 237 0.15 3.50 -8.98
C SER A 237 1.06 4.53 -9.67
N ALA A 238 2.17 4.92 -9.03
CA ALA A 238 3.14 5.84 -9.62
C ALA A 238 3.76 5.28 -10.91
N VAL A 239 4.05 3.98 -10.97
CA VAL A 239 4.61 3.34 -12.18
C VAL A 239 3.59 3.31 -13.31
N VAL A 240 2.31 3.04 -13.03
CA VAL A 240 1.23 3.15 -14.03
C VAL A 240 1.16 4.56 -14.62
N GLY A 241 1.43 5.59 -13.83
CA GLY A 241 1.43 6.99 -14.26
C GLY A 241 2.69 7.44 -15.04
N VAL A 242 3.70 6.58 -15.21
CA VAL A 242 4.93 6.94 -15.95
C VAL A 242 4.60 7.14 -17.43
N PRO A 243 4.95 8.29 -18.04
CA PRO A 243 4.69 8.54 -19.45
C PRO A 243 5.71 7.82 -20.36
N ALA A 244 5.84 6.51 -20.19
CA ALA A 244 6.71 5.67 -21.02
C ALA A 244 6.15 5.56 -22.44
N THR A 245 7.02 5.59 -23.43
CA THR A 245 6.64 5.48 -24.85
C THR A 245 6.79 4.07 -25.41
N ASP A 246 7.45 3.19 -24.67
CA ASP A 246 7.65 1.79 -25.00
C ASP A 246 7.87 0.94 -23.74
N GLU A 247 8.02 -0.37 -23.90
CA GLU A 247 8.22 -1.32 -22.79
C GLU A 247 9.66 -1.33 -22.22
N HIS A 248 10.60 -0.57 -22.79
CA HIS A 248 11.99 -0.52 -22.36
C HIS A 248 12.29 0.78 -21.63
N PHE A 249 11.73 0.93 -20.45
CA PHE A 249 11.97 2.11 -19.62
C PHE A 249 12.47 1.72 -18.22
N ALA A 250 13.19 2.63 -17.61
CA ALA A 250 13.51 2.57 -16.19
C ALA A 250 12.86 3.76 -15.49
N TYR A 251 12.48 3.55 -14.25
CA TYR A 251 11.87 4.59 -13.43
C TYR A 251 12.59 4.77 -12.10
N ILE A 252 12.40 5.92 -11.50
CA ILE A 252 12.72 6.19 -10.09
C ILE A 252 11.48 6.79 -9.46
N SER A 253 10.81 6.01 -8.60
CA SER A 253 9.77 6.53 -7.72
C SER A 253 10.45 7.06 -6.46
N SER A 254 10.48 8.39 -6.29
CA SER A 254 11.26 9.04 -5.23
C SER A 254 10.34 9.69 -4.20
N GLY A 255 10.34 9.12 -3.01
CA GLY A 255 9.66 9.61 -1.81
C GLY A 255 10.57 9.45 -0.59
N THR A 256 10.03 9.12 0.56
CA THR A 256 10.80 8.74 1.77
C THR A 256 11.78 7.61 1.44
N TRP A 257 11.32 6.58 0.72
CA TRP A 257 12.12 5.61 -0.02
C TRP A 257 12.25 6.05 -1.47
N SER A 258 13.31 5.62 -2.15
CA SER A 258 13.41 5.70 -3.59
C SER A 258 13.47 4.28 -4.16
N LEU A 259 12.60 4.00 -5.12
CA LEU A 259 12.49 2.71 -5.77
C LEU A 259 12.96 2.88 -7.22
N ILE A 260 14.09 2.28 -7.56
CA ILE A 260 14.62 2.28 -8.93
C ILE A 260 14.32 0.93 -9.57
N GLY A 261 13.74 0.95 -10.76
CA GLY A 261 13.34 -0.30 -11.41
C GLY A 261 12.93 -0.15 -12.87
N THR A 262 12.43 -1.26 -13.39
CA THR A 262 11.83 -1.41 -14.70
C THR A 262 10.65 -2.37 -14.61
N GLU A 263 9.79 -2.40 -15.62
CA GLU A 263 8.76 -3.42 -15.74
C GLU A 263 9.23 -4.58 -16.61
N LEU A 264 8.95 -5.79 -16.18
CA LEU A 264 9.22 -7.04 -16.88
C LEU A 264 7.90 -7.79 -17.12
N LYS A 265 7.89 -8.71 -18.09
CA LYS A 265 6.76 -9.61 -18.36
C LYS A 265 6.77 -10.85 -17.47
N GLU A 266 7.94 -11.20 -16.94
CA GLU A 266 8.16 -12.39 -16.11
C GLU A 266 9.10 -12.05 -14.94
N VAL A 267 9.00 -12.82 -13.86
CA VAL A 267 9.86 -12.67 -12.69
C VAL A 267 11.32 -13.01 -13.03
N LEU A 268 12.24 -12.25 -12.47
CA LEU A 268 13.66 -12.50 -12.55
C LEU A 268 14.21 -12.90 -11.18
N ILE A 269 14.11 -14.18 -10.87
CA ILE A 269 14.51 -14.78 -9.60
C ILE A 269 15.78 -15.61 -9.83
N THR A 270 16.93 -15.11 -9.40
CA THR A 270 18.25 -15.74 -9.52
C THR A 270 19.07 -15.52 -8.25
N ALA A 271 20.13 -16.30 -8.07
CA ALA A 271 21.07 -16.10 -6.96
C ALA A 271 21.71 -14.69 -7.00
N GLU A 272 21.93 -14.14 -8.19
CA GLU A 272 22.52 -12.79 -8.33
C GLU A 272 21.49 -11.71 -7.96
N THR A 273 20.23 -11.81 -8.40
CA THR A 273 19.20 -10.84 -8.04
C THR A 273 18.91 -10.86 -6.53
N GLN A 274 18.92 -12.03 -5.91
CA GLN A 274 18.85 -12.18 -4.46
C GLN A 274 20.04 -11.51 -3.76
N LYS A 275 21.27 -11.81 -4.18
CA LYS A 275 22.47 -11.24 -3.60
C LYS A 275 22.50 -9.72 -3.68
N GLN A 276 22.00 -9.16 -4.80
CA GLN A 276 21.87 -7.72 -5.01
C GLN A 276 20.62 -7.12 -4.36
N ASN A 277 19.79 -7.97 -3.71
CA ASN A 277 18.55 -7.59 -3.02
C ASN A 277 17.56 -6.85 -3.93
N TYR A 278 17.32 -7.39 -5.13
CA TYR A 278 16.24 -6.95 -6.01
C TYR A 278 14.92 -7.62 -5.62
N THR A 279 13.82 -6.95 -5.92
CA THR A 279 12.46 -7.44 -5.67
C THR A 279 11.66 -7.54 -6.97
N ASN A 280 10.74 -8.52 -7.03
CA ASN A 280 9.84 -8.78 -8.13
C ASN A 280 8.40 -8.55 -7.65
N GLU A 281 8.01 -7.30 -7.44
CA GLU A 281 6.65 -6.96 -7.06
C GLU A 281 5.73 -6.99 -8.27
N TRP A 282 4.47 -7.37 -8.07
CA TRP A 282 3.53 -7.40 -9.19
C TRP A 282 3.14 -5.97 -9.57
N GLY A 283 3.07 -5.73 -10.86
CA GLY A 283 2.61 -4.49 -11.45
C GLY A 283 1.18 -4.60 -11.95
N ALA A 284 0.57 -3.48 -12.32
CA ALA A 284 -0.67 -3.49 -13.07
C ALA A 284 -0.46 -4.12 -14.46
N TYR A 285 -1.56 -4.53 -15.10
CA TYR A 285 -1.53 -5.11 -16.46
C TYR A 285 -0.66 -6.38 -16.60
N GLU A 286 -0.62 -7.21 -15.54
CA GLU A 286 0.13 -8.47 -15.50
C GLU A 286 1.65 -8.31 -15.66
N THR A 287 2.21 -7.14 -15.35
CA THR A 287 3.65 -6.89 -15.35
C THR A 287 4.28 -7.26 -14.01
N ILE A 288 5.61 -7.31 -13.99
CA ILE A 288 6.44 -7.43 -12.79
C ILE A 288 7.27 -6.17 -12.66
N ARG A 289 7.11 -5.46 -11.57
CA ARG A 289 7.98 -4.34 -11.20
C ARG A 289 9.27 -4.91 -10.61
N PHE A 290 10.27 -5.06 -11.46
CA PHE A 290 11.60 -5.49 -11.04
C PHE A 290 12.38 -4.27 -10.56
N LEU A 291 12.56 -4.15 -9.25
CA LEU A 291 13.08 -2.94 -8.66
C LEU A 291 14.00 -3.21 -7.45
N LYS A 292 14.63 -2.15 -7.00
CA LYS A 292 15.42 -2.13 -5.77
C LYS A 292 15.01 -0.92 -4.94
N ASN A 293 14.70 -1.15 -3.66
CA ASN A 293 14.51 -0.10 -2.68
C ASN A 293 15.87 0.47 -2.28
N ILE A 294 16.00 1.77 -2.39
CA ILE A 294 17.18 2.52 -1.93
C ILE A 294 16.71 3.64 -0.99
N THR A 295 17.63 4.11 -0.18
CA THR A 295 17.36 5.25 0.70
C THR A 295 17.07 6.49 -0.15
N GLY A 296 15.85 7.06 0.01
CA GLY A 296 15.43 8.23 -0.72
C GLY A 296 15.59 9.52 0.09
N MET A 297 14.52 10.32 0.14
CA MET A 297 14.48 11.60 0.88
C MET A 297 14.65 11.44 2.39
N TRP A 298 14.55 10.21 2.91
CA TRP A 298 14.82 9.93 4.33
C TRP A 298 16.19 10.47 4.79
N SER A 299 17.22 10.36 3.95
CA SER A 299 18.56 10.91 4.26
C SER A 299 18.52 12.43 4.48
N ILE A 300 17.76 13.16 3.65
CA ILE A 300 17.57 14.60 3.81
C ILE A 300 16.73 14.93 5.04
N GLN A 301 15.71 14.12 5.32
CA GLN A 301 14.88 14.25 6.52
C GLN A 301 15.70 14.07 7.79
N GLU A 302 16.61 13.09 7.82
CA GLU A 302 17.52 12.88 8.96
C GLU A 302 18.52 14.02 9.10
N ILE A 303 19.06 14.55 8.01
CA ILE A 303 19.91 15.74 8.06
C ILE A 303 19.14 16.94 8.65
N ALA A 304 17.89 17.17 8.18
CA ALA A 304 17.04 18.23 8.72
C ALA A 304 16.80 18.03 10.23
N ARG A 305 16.54 16.80 10.67
CA ARG A 305 16.36 16.45 12.08
C ARG A 305 17.63 16.70 12.89
N MET A 306 18.81 16.30 12.38
CA MET A 306 20.10 16.53 13.04
C MET A 306 20.43 18.03 13.18
N LEU A 307 19.89 18.86 12.30
CA LEU A 307 20.01 20.31 12.31
C LEU A 307 18.83 21.00 13.02
N ASP A 308 18.05 20.26 13.82
CA ASP A 308 16.88 20.78 14.54
C ASP A 308 15.89 21.54 13.61
N TYR A 309 15.77 21.09 12.34
CA TYR A 309 14.92 21.70 11.31
C TYR A 309 15.18 23.20 11.08
N GLN A 310 16.44 23.66 11.27
CA GLN A 310 16.84 25.06 11.09
C GLN A 310 16.69 25.55 9.64
N TYR A 311 16.71 24.63 8.68
CA TYR A 311 16.60 24.93 7.25
C TYR A 311 15.41 24.22 6.65
N SER A 312 14.67 24.93 5.79
CA SER A 312 13.63 24.32 4.96
C SER A 312 14.24 23.43 3.88
N TYR A 313 13.47 22.49 3.35
CA TYR A 313 13.90 21.64 2.23
C TYR A 313 14.26 22.47 0.98
N GLN A 314 13.60 23.62 0.80
CA GLN A 314 13.91 24.53 -0.30
C GLN A 314 15.30 25.13 -0.12
N GLU A 315 15.64 25.63 1.05
CA GLU A 315 16.98 26.19 1.36
C GLU A 315 18.08 25.14 1.20
N MET A 316 17.81 23.89 1.66
CA MET A 316 18.74 22.77 1.45
C MET A 316 18.94 22.47 -0.05
N ALA A 317 17.87 22.48 -0.84
CA ALA A 317 17.93 22.25 -2.29
C ALA A 317 18.67 23.38 -3.01
N GLU A 318 18.50 24.63 -2.58
CA GLU A 318 19.20 25.77 -3.14
C GLU A 318 20.71 25.73 -2.77
N ALA A 319 21.04 25.32 -1.57
CA ALA A 319 22.43 25.17 -1.12
C ALA A 319 23.18 24.02 -1.82
N ALA A 320 22.47 23.06 -2.41
CA ALA A 320 23.03 21.93 -3.16
C ALA A 320 23.31 22.22 -4.63
N LYS A 321 22.90 23.38 -5.16
CA LYS A 321 23.17 23.85 -6.54
C LYS A 321 24.56 24.42 -6.66
#